data_afe8368728fb42e240557edb86e0b84a
#
_entry.id   afe8368728fb42e240557edb86e0b84a
#
_cell.length_a   1.000
_cell.length_b   1.000
_cell.length_c   1.000
_cell.angle_alpha   90.00
_cell.angle_beta   90.00
_cell.angle_gamma   90.00
#
_symmetry.space_group_name_H-M   'P 1'
#
loop_
_entity.id
_entity.type
_entity.pdbx_description
1 polymer ?
#
loop_
_entity_poly.entity_id
_entity_poly.type
_entity_poly.pdbx_seq_one_letter_code
_entity_poly.pdbx_strand_id
1 'polypeptide(L)'
;MASRPDGDVWNIVDNDKDSQHYGRNFKFDFSYISSEEIKDVGKDYVWQNYRVGNKVLKRLYDEIQNHFKWFSMFADTNSIHSLRKLNNINIDGFVSFLHTTIAPKRKRPLAYTSQKVALDTLKSVIRWCQIHRPNDVPATEIFTGNEYIGVNRKLKIDFIPDDVVAQINEALKKEENPYLKYGIIILQSTGMRIGDLLKLRIDCIKPHLISGYTIEWTQHKGRKDKAPMPVRSECVAAIEKLIEVTAELRSEADEKDKDTLMIWRVPQGRGTGSVSVISPQTFSQNWFRDFIKYNNIKDANGDYYNLTSHQFRRTLGTDMLSKGTNINVIQQVLGHSDPSVTKRFYADVKDKE
;
A
#
# COMPACT_ATOMS: atom_id res chain seq x y z
N MET A 1 27.40 -14.81 -13.81
CA MET A 1 26.10 -14.50 -13.16
C MET A 1 26.25 -14.77 -11.68
N ALA A 2 25.71 -13.93 -10.80
CA ALA A 2 25.80 -14.17 -9.35
C ALA A 2 25.10 -15.49 -8.97
N SER A 3 25.77 -16.34 -8.19
CA SER A 3 25.21 -17.57 -7.64
C SER A 3 24.17 -17.24 -6.56
N ARG A 4 23.26 -18.17 -6.30
CA ARG A 4 22.34 -18.09 -5.15
C ARG A 4 23.18 -18.02 -3.85
N PRO A 5 22.85 -17.14 -2.89
CA PRO A 5 23.55 -17.10 -1.61
C PRO A 5 23.45 -18.43 -0.86
N ASP A 6 24.50 -18.78 -0.13
CA ASP A 6 24.54 -19.97 0.72
C ASP A 6 23.86 -19.69 2.08
N GLY A 7 23.56 -20.78 2.82
CA GLY A 7 22.97 -20.74 4.14
C GLY A 7 21.48 -20.36 4.15
N ASP A 8 20.91 -20.24 5.35
CA ASP A 8 19.47 -20.00 5.57
C ASP A 8 19.13 -18.52 5.78
N VAL A 9 20.13 -17.66 5.94
CA VAL A 9 19.93 -16.22 6.17
C VAL A 9 20.61 -15.40 5.09
N TRP A 10 19.82 -14.66 4.33
CA TRP A 10 20.33 -13.80 3.26
C TRP A 10 20.07 -12.34 3.59
N ASN A 11 21.03 -11.49 3.27
CA ASN A 11 20.91 -10.05 3.33
C ASN A 11 20.99 -9.50 1.90
N ILE A 12 19.87 -9.04 1.36
CA ILE A 12 19.78 -8.53 -0.01
C ILE A 12 19.43 -7.04 0.03
N VAL A 13 20.29 -6.22 -0.52
CA VAL A 13 20.07 -4.77 -0.63
C VAL A 13 19.26 -4.49 -1.89
N ASP A 14 18.23 -3.66 -1.76
CA ASP A 14 17.46 -3.18 -2.90
C ASP A 14 18.28 -2.15 -3.68
N ASN A 15 18.80 -2.58 -4.83
CA ASN A 15 19.63 -1.76 -5.71
C ASN A 15 18.84 -1.15 -6.88
N ASP A 16 17.52 -1.34 -6.95
CA ASP A 16 16.66 -0.67 -7.93
C ASP A 16 16.49 0.79 -7.54
N LYS A 17 17.15 1.71 -8.26
CA LYS A 17 17.12 3.14 -8.01
C LYS A 17 15.70 3.74 -8.05
N ASP A 18 14.81 3.10 -8.79
CA ASP A 18 13.40 3.50 -8.90
C ASP A 18 12.53 2.90 -7.81
N SER A 19 13.08 2.02 -6.97
CA SER A 19 12.36 1.41 -5.86
C SER A 19 12.17 2.40 -4.71
N GLN A 20 10.99 2.36 -4.07
CA GLN A 20 10.74 3.07 -2.80
C GLN A 20 11.63 2.57 -1.65
N HIS A 21 12.29 1.46 -1.85
CA HIS A 21 13.15 0.80 -0.86
C HIS A 21 14.63 0.78 -1.28
N TYR A 22 15.01 1.61 -2.26
CA TYR A 22 16.40 1.72 -2.70
C TYR A 22 17.37 1.87 -1.50
N GLY A 23 18.44 1.08 -1.51
CA GLY A 23 19.44 1.04 -0.43
C GLY A 23 18.99 0.30 0.85
N ARG A 24 17.74 -0.17 0.93
CA ARG A 24 17.25 -0.93 2.08
C ARG A 24 17.73 -2.37 2.02
N ASN A 25 18.30 -2.84 3.14
CA ASN A 25 18.62 -4.26 3.31
C ASN A 25 17.39 -5.06 3.75
N PHE A 26 17.10 -6.15 3.04
CA PHE A 26 16.08 -7.14 3.34
C PHE A 26 16.72 -8.43 3.84
N LYS A 27 16.48 -8.76 5.11
CA LYS A 27 16.96 -10.00 5.73
C LYS A 27 15.94 -11.10 5.49
N PHE A 28 16.23 -12.01 4.57
CA PHE A 28 15.47 -13.25 4.38
C PHE A 28 16.02 -14.31 5.35
N ASP A 29 15.17 -14.88 6.15
CA ASP A 29 15.50 -15.95 7.07
C ASP A 29 14.63 -17.16 6.75
N PHE A 30 15.20 -18.21 6.22
CA PHE A 30 14.52 -19.43 5.81
C PHE A 30 14.55 -20.51 6.89
N SER A 31 15.19 -20.29 8.04
CA SER A 31 15.34 -21.27 9.11
C SER A 31 14.01 -21.71 9.74
N TYR A 32 12.94 -20.92 9.55
CA TYR A 32 11.61 -21.27 10.02
C TYR A 32 10.94 -22.39 9.18
N ILE A 33 11.50 -22.75 8.04
CA ILE A 33 11.02 -23.84 7.18
C ILE A 33 11.77 -25.11 7.56
N SER A 34 11.08 -26.05 8.19
CA SER A 34 11.69 -27.27 8.74
C SER A 34 12.10 -28.25 7.65
N SER A 35 11.30 -28.36 6.57
CA SER A 35 11.61 -29.25 5.44
C SER A 35 12.68 -28.65 4.53
N GLU A 36 13.78 -29.36 4.33
CA GLU A 36 14.84 -28.92 3.42
C GLU A 36 14.39 -28.82 1.96
N GLU A 37 13.49 -29.71 1.50
CA GLU A 37 12.93 -29.64 0.14
C GLU A 37 12.10 -28.36 -0.04
N ILE A 38 11.20 -28.06 0.88
CA ILE A 38 10.35 -26.84 0.82
C ILE A 38 11.20 -25.58 1.00
N LYS A 39 12.22 -25.64 1.85
CA LYS A 39 13.17 -24.54 2.07
C LYS A 39 13.95 -24.21 0.81
N ASP A 40 14.46 -25.23 0.11
CA ASP A 40 15.20 -25.08 -1.13
C ASP A 40 14.33 -24.48 -2.24
N VAL A 41 13.08 -24.92 -2.35
CA VAL A 41 12.08 -24.29 -3.24
C VAL A 41 11.88 -22.82 -2.89
N GLY A 42 11.69 -22.49 -1.63
CA GLY A 42 11.50 -21.10 -1.18
C GLY A 42 12.70 -20.20 -1.51
N LYS A 43 13.92 -20.70 -1.33
CA LYS A 43 15.16 -20.03 -1.69
C LYS A 43 15.26 -19.78 -3.18
N ASP A 44 15.00 -20.80 -4.02
CA ASP A 44 15.05 -20.67 -5.47
C ASP A 44 13.98 -19.72 -5.99
N TYR A 45 12.76 -19.78 -5.43
CA TYR A 45 11.69 -18.86 -5.76
C TYR A 45 12.11 -17.40 -5.53
N VAL A 46 12.68 -17.08 -4.38
CA VAL A 46 13.18 -15.73 -4.08
C VAL A 46 14.27 -15.33 -5.04
N TRP A 47 15.31 -16.17 -5.15
CA TRP A 47 16.52 -15.83 -5.89
C TRP A 47 16.26 -15.60 -7.37
N GLN A 48 15.51 -16.51 -8.00
CA GLN A 48 15.26 -16.40 -9.45
C GLN A 48 14.33 -15.24 -9.78
N ASN A 49 13.25 -15.02 -9.00
CA ASN A 49 12.36 -13.89 -9.24
C ASN A 49 13.05 -12.53 -8.98
N TYR A 50 13.95 -12.46 -7.99
CA TYR A 50 14.77 -11.28 -7.74
C TYR A 50 15.72 -11.00 -8.90
N ARG A 51 16.47 -12.03 -9.33
CA ARG A 51 17.51 -11.89 -10.35
C ARG A 51 16.97 -11.47 -11.72
N VAL A 52 15.81 -11.97 -12.12
CA VAL A 52 15.19 -11.61 -13.42
C VAL A 52 14.27 -10.39 -13.33
N GLY A 53 14.12 -9.77 -12.15
CA GLY A 53 13.29 -8.60 -11.96
C GLY A 53 11.78 -8.82 -12.08
N ASN A 54 11.31 -10.08 -12.01
CA ASN A 54 9.89 -10.41 -12.11
C ASN A 54 9.07 -9.86 -10.94
N LYS A 55 9.69 -9.72 -9.77
CA LYS A 55 9.06 -9.19 -8.56
C LYS A 55 9.99 -8.23 -7.85
N VAL A 56 9.44 -7.14 -7.33
CA VAL A 56 10.19 -6.23 -6.46
C VAL A 56 10.58 -6.93 -5.15
N LEU A 57 11.77 -6.62 -4.65
CA LEU A 57 12.37 -7.29 -3.48
C LEU A 57 11.47 -7.26 -2.25
N LYS A 58 10.80 -6.13 -1.98
CA LYS A 58 9.84 -5.98 -0.87
C LYS A 58 8.69 -6.98 -0.96
N ARG A 59 8.18 -7.24 -2.17
CA ARG A 59 7.10 -8.22 -2.37
C ARG A 59 7.58 -9.65 -2.09
N LEU A 60 8.75 -10.03 -2.59
CA LEU A 60 9.36 -11.33 -2.29
C LEU A 60 9.58 -11.51 -0.78
N TYR A 61 10.05 -10.45 -0.12
CA TYR A 61 10.20 -10.46 1.32
C TYR A 61 8.88 -10.70 2.05
N ASP A 62 7.80 -10.00 1.67
CA ASP A 62 6.50 -10.19 2.30
C ASP A 62 5.93 -11.59 2.00
N GLU A 63 6.04 -12.05 0.77
CA GLU A 63 5.57 -13.38 0.37
C GLU A 63 6.24 -14.47 1.23
N ILE A 64 7.55 -14.44 1.38
CA ILE A 64 8.27 -15.48 2.11
C ILE A 64 8.26 -15.25 3.62
N GLN A 65 8.64 -14.07 4.11
CA GLN A 65 8.81 -13.83 5.54
C GLN A 65 7.51 -13.62 6.30
N ASN A 66 6.45 -13.15 5.62
CA ASN A 66 5.20 -12.81 6.30
C ASN A 66 4.04 -13.76 5.97
N HIS A 67 4.03 -14.36 4.77
CA HIS A 67 2.87 -15.11 4.30
C HIS A 67 3.14 -16.61 4.16
N PHE A 68 4.24 -17.02 3.56
CA PHE A 68 4.60 -18.42 3.39
C PHE A 68 4.83 -19.15 4.72
N LYS A 69 5.21 -18.44 5.76
CA LYS A 69 5.35 -19.00 7.12
C LYS A 69 4.09 -19.71 7.63
N TRP A 70 2.90 -19.26 7.22
CA TRP A 70 1.66 -19.92 7.62
C TRP A 70 1.53 -21.30 6.99
N PHE A 71 1.97 -21.42 5.73
CA PHE A 71 2.04 -22.73 5.08
C PHE A 71 3.11 -23.60 5.72
N SER A 72 4.29 -23.07 6.03
CA SER A 72 5.32 -23.83 6.75
C SER A 72 4.81 -24.37 8.09
N MET A 73 4.13 -23.56 8.90
CA MET A 73 3.53 -24.01 10.15
C MET A 73 2.48 -25.11 9.93
N PHE A 74 1.65 -24.98 8.91
CA PHE A 74 0.68 -26.01 8.54
C PHE A 74 1.38 -27.29 8.08
N ALA A 75 2.41 -27.17 7.25
CA ALA A 75 3.18 -28.30 6.74
C ALA A 75 3.86 -29.08 7.88
N ASP A 76 4.45 -28.39 8.84
CA ASP A 76 5.07 -29.00 10.03
C ASP A 76 4.03 -29.77 10.86
N THR A 77 2.87 -29.18 11.10
CA THR A 77 1.77 -29.81 11.88
C THR A 77 1.22 -31.06 11.21
N ASN A 78 1.24 -31.10 9.86
CA ASN A 78 0.67 -32.18 9.08
C ASN A 78 1.74 -33.12 8.46
N SER A 79 3.01 -33.01 8.89
CA SER A 79 4.13 -33.83 8.39
C SER A 79 4.29 -33.77 6.86
N ILE A 80 4.06 -32.59 6.28
CA ILE A 80 4.25 -32.34 4.84
C ILE A 80 5.69 -31.90 4.62
N HIS A 81 6.52 -32.82 4.12
CA HIS A 81 7.94 -32.54 3.89
C HIS A 81 8.29 -32.23 2.42
N SER A 82 7.32 -32.34 1.52
CA SER A 82 7.52 -32.07 0.09
C SER A 82 6.27 -31.48 -0.54
N LEU A 83 6.43 -30.45 -1.39
CA LEU A 83 5.33 -29.87 -2.13
C LEU A 83 4.78 -30.83 -3.20
N ARG A 84 5.56 -31.79 -3.67
CA ARG A 84 5.19 -32.75 -4.72
C ARG A 84 3.93 -33.58 -4.38
N LYS A 85 3.71 -33.82 -3.09
CA LYS A 85 2.58 -34.66 -2.61
C LYS A 85 1.33 -33.87 -2.28
N LEU A 86 1.34 -32.54 -2.48
CA LEU A 86 0.18 -31.72 -2.22
C LEU A 86 -0.98 -32.07 -3.16
N ASN A 87 -2.17 -32.03 -2.60
CA ASN A 87 -3.44 -32.26 -3.32
C ASN A 87 -4.51 -31.31 -2.79
N ASN A 88 -5.72 -31.38 -3.36
CA ASN A 88 -6.86 -30.53 -2.97
C ASN A 88 -7.20 -30.64 -1.49
N ILE A 89 -7.11 -31.85 -0.89
CA ILE A 89 -7.39 -32.07 0.53
C ILE A 89 -6.41 -31.28 1.40
N ASN A 90 -5.13 -31.24 1.02
CA ASN A 90 -4.12 -30.44 1.73
C ASN A 90 -4.44 -28.94 1.63
N ILE A 91 -4.94 -28.48 0.47
CA ILE A 91 -5.32 -27.06 0.30
C ILE A 91 -6.53 -26.71 1.17
N ASP A 92 -7.55 -27.55 1.20
CA ASP A 92 -8.73 -27.38 2.08
C ASP A 92 -8.33 -27.40 3.56
N GLY A 93 -7.43 -28.31 3.93
CA GLY A 93 -6.82 -28.35 5.26
C GLY A 93 -6.05 -27.07 5.61
N PHE A 94 -5.29 -26.53 4.66
CA PHE A 94 -4.56 -25.27 4.86
C PHE A 94 -5.52 -24.08 5.04
N VAL A 95 -6.59 -24.00 4.24
CA VAL A 95 -7.64 -22.98 4.39
C VAL A 95 -8.28 -23.06 5.77
N SER A 96 -8.64 -24.27 6.22
CA SER A 96 -9.21 -24.52 7.55
C SER A 96 -8.24 -24.11 8.67
N PHE A 97 -6.95 -24.42 8.52
CA PHE A 97 -5.90 -23.98 9.43
C PHE A 97 -5.83 -22.44 9.50
N LEU A 98 -5.88 -21.73 8.35
CA LEU A 98 -5.86 -20.27 8.33
C LEU A 98 -7.07 -19.65 9.03
N HIS A 99 -8.25 -20.28 8.95
CA HIS A 99 -9.47 -19.81 9.63
C HIS A 99 -9.35 -19.86 11.15
N THR A 100 -8.70 -20.90 11.69
CA THR A 100 -8.56 -21.12 13.14
C THR A 100 -7.30 -20.49 13.73
N THR A 101 -6.36 -20.06 12.89
CA THR A 101 -5.05 -19.54 13.34
C THR A 101 -5.20 -18.19 14.04
N ILE A 102 -4.64 -18.10 15.25
CA ILE A 102 -4.54 -16.87 16.03
C ILE A 102 -3.22 -16.17 15.68
N ALA A 103 -3.30 -14.91 15.24
CA ALA A 103 -2.11 -14.11 14.96
C ALA A 103 -1.31 -13.82 16.24
N PRO A 104 -0.03 -14.25 16.38
CA PRO A 104 0.71 -14.19 17.66
C PRO A 104 0.79 -12.79 18.25
N LYS A 105 1.06 -11.77 17.43
CA LYS A 105 1.20 -10.39 17.87
C LYS A 105 -0.13 -9.72 18.24
N ARG A 106 -1.23 -10.09 17.58
CA ARG A 106 -2.53 -9.44 17.74
C ARG A 106 -3.49 -10.21 18.62
N LYS A 107 -3.14 -11.43 19.00
CA LYS A 107 -3.95 -12.36 19.82
C LYS A 107 -5.41 -12.47 19.35
N ARG A 108 -5.64 -12.44 18.05
CA ARG A 108 -6.94 -12.55 17.41
C ARG A 108 -6.84 -13.40 16.14
N PRO A 109 -7.94 -13.98 15.63
CA PRO A 109 -7.94 -14.74 14.38
C PRO A 109 -7.35 -13.92 13.22
N LEU A 110 -6.73 -14.61 12.27
CA LEU A 110 -6.24 -14.00 11.05
C LEU A 110 -7.39 -13.32 10.30
N ALA A 111 -7.20 -12.05 9.94
CA ALA A 111 -8.15 -11.37 9.08
C ALA A 111 -8.22 -12.07 7.71
N TYR A 112 -9.42 -12.11 7.11
CA TYR A 112 -9.66 -12.71 5.80
C TYR A 112 -8.60 -12.30 4.75
N THR A 113 -8.24 -11.01 4.69
CA THR A 113 -7.18 -10.54 3.78
C THR A 113 -5.85 -11.22 4.01
N SER A 114 -5.47 -11.45 5.26
CA SER A 114 -4.20 -12.12 5.59
C SER A 114 -4.24 -13.60 5.22
N GLN A 115 -5.39 -14.25 5.43
CA GLN A 115 -5.62 -15.64 5.02
C GLN A 115 -5.52 -15.77 3.49
N LYS A 116 -6.23 -14.89 2.75
CA LYS A 116 -6.21 -14.90 1.29
C LYS A 116 -4.81 -14.67 0.74
N VAL A 117 -4.06 -13.71 1.28
CA VAL A 117 -2.68 -13.44 0.82
C VAL A 117 -1.76 -14.61 1.12
N ALA A 118 -1.94 -15.33 2.23
CA ALA A 118 -1.17 -16.55 2.52
C ALA A 118 -1.44 -17.64 1.48
N LEU A 119 -2.71 -17.90 1.15
CA LEU A 119 -3.09 -18.84 0.09
C LEU A 119 -2.58 -18.40 -1.28
N ASP A 120 -2.75 -17.13 -1.65
CA ASP A 120 -2.26 -16.58 -2.93
C ASP A 120 -0.72 -16.68 -3.04
N THR A 121 -0.01 -16.58 -1.91
CA THR A 121 1.43 -16.80 -1.88
C THR A 121 1.79 -18.24 -2.18
N LEU A 122 1.12 -19.20 -1.53
CA LEU A 122 1.32 -20.63 -1.83
C LEU A 122 1.04 -20.94 -3.31
N LYS A 123 -0.09 -20.42 -3.85
CA LYS A 123 -0.41 -20.51 -5.28
C LYS A 123 0.71 -19.97 -6.17
N SER A 124 1.26 -18.80 -5.81
CA SER A 124 2.35 -18.19 -6.58
C SER A 124 3.62 -19.04 -6.57
N VAL A 125 3.96 -19.64 -5.43
CA VAL A 125 5.13 -20.53 -5.32
C VAL A 125 4.91 -21.79 -6.15
N ILE A 126 3.77 -22.47 -6.01
CA ILE A 126 3.48 -23.72 -6.73
C ILE A 126 3.44 -23.49 -8.24
N ARG A 127 2.76 -22.44 -8.72
CA ARG A 127 2.70 -22.13 -10.15
C ARG A 127 4.06 -21.77 -10.72
N TRP A 128 4.89 -21.07 -9.96
CA TRP A 128 6.26 -20.80 -10.34
C TRP A 128 7.07 -22.12 -10.44
N CYS A 129 6.89 -23.03 -9.46
CA CYS A 129 7.55 -24.35 -9.49
C CYS A 129 7.09 -25.21 -10.67
N GLN A 130 5.82 -25.19 -11.04
CA GLN A 130 5.30 -25.92 -12.20
C GLN A 130 6.04 -25.56 -13.49
N ILE A 131 6.57 -24.33 -13.58
CA ILE A 131 7.34 -23.84 -14.72
C ILE A 131 8.84 -24.15 -14.57
N HIS A 132 9.40 -23.90 -13.38
CA HIS A 132 10.86 -23.89 -13.17
C HIS A 132 11.41 -25.10 -12.44
N ARG A 133 10.56 -25.82 -11.69
CA ARG A 133 10.89 -27.02 -10.89
C ARG A 133 9.74 -28.04 -10.94
N PRO A 134 9.32 -28.50 -12.12
CA PRO A 134 8.08 -29.31 -12.28
C PRO A 134 8.10 -30.62 -11.51
N ASN A 135 9.27 -31.16 -11.19
CA ASN A 135 9.40 -32.39 -10.42
C ASN A 135 9.13 -32.23 -8.92
N ASP A 136 9.11 -31.00 -8.40
CA ASP A 136 9.00 -30.70 -6.96
C ASP A 136 7.57 -30.37 -6.54
N VAL A 137 6.64 -30.27 -7.48
CA VAL A 137 5.24 -29.92 -7.26
C VAL A 137 4.28 -30.80 -8.07
N PRO A 138 2.99 -30.86 -7.73
CA PRO A 138 2.00 -31.55 -8.56
C PRO A 138 1.93 -30.96 -9.97
N ALA A 139 1.87 -31.85 -10.97
CA ALA A 139 1.72 -31.44 -12.37
C ALA A 139 0.31 -30.89 -12.67
N THR A 140 -0.68 -31.28 -11.88
CA THR A 140 -2.10 -30.86 -12.03
C THR A 140 -2.41 -29.66 -11.16
N GLU A 141 -3.44 -28.88 -11.55
CA GLU A 141 -3.98 -27.80 -10.71
C GLU A 141 -4.62 -28.40 -9.46
N ILE A 142 -4.17 -27.96 -8.29
CA ILE A 142 -4.68 -28.40 -6.99
C ILE A 142 -5.53 -27.33 -6.31
N PHE A 143 -5.66 -26.14 -6.91
CA PHE A 143 -6.47 -25.05 -6.41
C PHE A 143 -7.76 -24.95 -7.23
N THR A 144 -8.91 -25.04 -6.56
CA THR A 144 -10.22 -24.99 -7.24
C THR A 144 -10.61 -23.57 -7.67
N GLY A 145 -9.95 -22.56 -7.14
CA GLY A 145 -10.31 -21.14 -7.33
C GLY A 145 -11.45 -20.68 -6.41
N ASN A 146 -12.07 -21.60 -5.69
CA ASN A 146 -13.29 -21.41 -4.90
C ASN A 146 -13.06 -21.52 -3.40
N GLU A 147 -11.81 -21.53 -2.95
CA GLU A 147 -11.42 -21.79 -1.55
C GLU A 147 -12.03 -20.78 -0.55
N TYR A 148 -12.49 -19.64 -1.04
CA TYR A 148 -13.13 -18.58 -0.25
C TYR A 148 -14.50 -18.16 -0.81
N ILE A 149 -15.21 -19.04 -1.56
CA ILE A 149 -16.59 -18.79 -1.97
C ILE A 149 -17.48 -18.68 -0.73
N GLY A 150 -18.40 -17.70 -0.78
CA GLY A 150 -19.37 -17.46 0.29
C GLY A 150 -18.89 -16.49 1.37
N VAL A 151 -17.62 -16.09 1.38
CA VAL A 151 -17.18 -14.98 2.23
C VAL A 151 -17.59 -13.67 1.57
N ASN A 152 -18.86 -13.33 1.69
CA ASN A 152 -19.40 -12.04 1.24
C ASN A 152 -18.78 -10.93 2.08
N ARG A 153 -17.82 -10.24 1.52
CA ARG A 153 -17.37 -8.97 2.05
C ARG A 153 -18.39 -7.91 1.66
N LYS A 154 -19.19 -7.47 2.61
CA LYS A 154 -19.78 -6.13 2.47
C LYS A 154 -18.63 -5.15 2.37
N LEU A 155 -18.45 -4.57 1.20
CA LEU A 155 -17.49 -3.48 1.01
C LEU A 155 -17.95 -2.33 1.88
N LYS A 156 -17.31 -2.12 3.02
CA LYS A 156 -17.53 -0.92 3.79
C LYS A 156 -17.00 0.24 2.96
N ILE A 157 -17.89 1.07 2.41
CA ILE A 157 -17.50 2.32 1.77
C ILE A 157 -17.03 3.23 2.91
N ASP A 158 -15.73 3.37 2.99
CA ASP A 158 -15.06 4.08 4.08
C ASP A 158 -14.66 5.49 3.57
N PHE A 159 -15.66 6.33 3.27
CA PHE A 159 -15.48 7.76 2.99
C PHE A 159 -15.61 8.54 4.29
N ILE A 160 -15.14 9.78 4.30
CA ILE A 160 -15.24 10.69 5.45
C ILE A 160 -16.66 11.27 5.45
N PRO A 161 -17.47 11.07 6.51
CA PRO A 161 -18.79 11.67 6.64
C PRO A 161 -18.73 13.21 6.59
N ASP A 162 -19.79 13.85 6.08
CA ASP A 162 -19.81 15.30 5.85
C ASP A 162 -19.62 16.12 7.14
N ASP A 163 -20.18 15.65 8.26
CA ASP A 163 -20.01 16.26 9.57
C ASP A 163 -18.54 16.19 10.05
N VAL A 164 -17.85 15.08 9.75
CA VAL A 164 -16.42 14.94 10.05
C VAL A 164 -15.57 15.79 9.10
N VAL A 165 -15.94 15.87 7.80
CA VAL A 165 -15.28 16.80 6.85
C VAL A 165 -15.38 18.23 7.35
N ALA A 166 -16.54 18.65 7.84
CA ALA A 166 -16.73 19.99 8.41
C ALA A 166 -15.82 20.22 9.64
N GLN A 167 -15.74 19.26 10.56
CA GLN A 167 -14.85 19.34 11.72
C GLN A 167 -13.39 19.43 11.30
N ILE A 168 -12.95 18.64 10.31
CA ILE A 168 -11.58 18.68 9.77
C ILE A 168 -11.29 20.06 9.18
N ASN A 169 -12.20 20.61 8.37
CA ASN A 169 -12.00 21.91 7.72
C ASN A 169 -11.92 23.05 8.75
N GLU A 170 -12.70 22.99 9.82
CA GLU A 170 -12.61 23.97 10.89
C GLU A 170 -11.29 23.87 11.66
N ALA A 171 -10.84 22.64 11.95
CA ALA A 171 -9.57 22.39 12.61
C ALA A 171 -8.36 22.86 11.75
N LEU A 172 -8.42 22.69 10.42
CA LEU A 172 -7.36 23.12 9.52
C LEU A 172 -7.14 24.65 9.53
N LYS A 173 -8.14 25.46 9.88
CA LYS A 173 -7.96 26.91 9.98
C LYS A 173 -6.94 27.28 11.06
N LYS A 174 -6.88 26.49 12.13
CA LYS A 174 -6.03 26.70 13.32
C LYS A 174 -4.76 25.83 13.29
N GLU A 175 -4.61 24.94 12.30
CA GLU A 175 -3.46 24.04 12.21
C GLU A 175 -2.19 24.83 11.89
N GLU A 176 -1.17 24.67 12.71
CA GLU A 176 0.12 25.34 12.59
C GLU A 176 1.15 24.54 11.80
N ASN A 177 1.03 23.20 11.77
CA ASN A 177 1.92 22.37 10.98
C ASN A 177 1.61 22.52 9.48
N PRO A 178 2.44 23.23 8.70
CA PRO A 178 2.15 23.53 7.31
C PRO A 178 2.05 22.28 6.44
N TYR A 179 2.87 21.27 6.73
CA TYR A 179 2.84 20.01 5.99
C TYR A 179 1.52 19.27 6.15
N LEU A 180 1.02 19.20 7.38
CA LEU A 180 -0.27 18.56 7.67
C LEU A 180 -1.42 19.37 7.07
N LYS A 181 -1.47 20.67 7.34
CA LYS A 181 -2.51 21.58 6.84
C LYS A 181 -2.63 21.52 5.32
N TYR A 182 -1.57 21.86 4.62
CA TYR A 182 -1.60 21.93 3.18
C TYR A 182 -1.64 20.54 2.51
N GLY A 183 -1.04 19.54 3.13
CA GLY A 183 -1.13 18.16 2.68
C GLY A 183 -2.57 17.62 2.72
N ILE A 184 -3.35 17.91 3.76
CA ILE A 184 -4.79 17.55 3.82
C ILE A 184 -5.58 18.28 2.75
N ILE A 185 -5.37 19.58 2.53
CA ILE A 185 -6.04 20.35 1.46
C ILE A 185 -5.78 19.75 0.08
N ILE A 186 -4.54 19.36 -0.20
CA ILE A 186 -4.16 18.72 -1.44
C ILE A 186 -4.85 17.34 -1.56
N LEU A 187 -4.87 16.52 -0.49
CA LEU A 187 -5.54 15.23 -0.48
C LEU A 187 -7.05 15.36 -0.72
N GLN A 188 -7.72 16.34 -0.11
CA GLN A 188 -9.14 16.62 -0.32
C GLN A 188 -9.42 17.01 -1.77
N SER A 189 -8.55 17.86 -2.35
CA SER A 189 -8.74 18.38 -3.71
C SER A 189 -8.46 17.36 -4.80
N THR A 190 -7.53 16.44 -4.58
CA THR A 190 -6.99 15.57 -5.64
C THR A 190 -7.31 14.10 -5.48
N GLY A 191 -7.63 13.67 -4.26
CA GLY A 191 -7.77 12.25 -3.93
C GLY A 191 -6.52 11.42 -4.23
N MET A 192 -5.32 12.02 -4.33
CA MET A 192 -4.10 11.28 -4.61
C MET A 192 -3.71 10.33 -3.47
N ARG A 193 -2.88 9.35 -3.77
CA ARG A 193 -2.36 8.44 -2.73
C ARG A 193 -1.35 9.18 -1.86
N ILE A 194 -1.26 8.79 -0.58
CA ILE A 194 -0.27 9.40 0.33
C ILE A 194 1.16 9.32 -0.22
N GLY A 195 1.53 8.21 -0.85
CA GLY A 195 2.86 8.07 -1.47
C GLY A 195 3.10 9.01 -2.65
N ASP A 196 2.03 9.41 -3.36
CA ASP A 196 2.10 10.38 -4.46
C ASP A 196 2.22 11.80 -3.89
N LEU A 197 1.44 12.16 -2.84
CA LEU A 197 1.56 13.43 -2.13
C LEU A 197 2.97 13.65 -1.60
N LEU A 198 3.52 12.66 -0.90
CA LEU A 198 4.84 12.79 -0.26
C LEU A 198 5.99 12.92 -1.24
N LYS A 199 5.78 12.59 -2.50
CA LYS A 199 6.75 12.73 -3.60
C LYS A 199 6.35 13.79 -4.64
N LEU A 200 5.34 14.61 -4.31
CA LEU A 200 4.89 15.68 -5.18
C LEU A 200 6.00 16.70 -5.37
N ARG A 201 6.23 17.09 -6.63
CA ARG A 201 7.32 18.00 -6.99
C ARG A 201 6.86 19.45 -6.99
N ILE A 202 7.81 20.37 -6.89
CA ILE A 202 7.57 21.82 -6.88
C ILE A 202 6.96 22.32 -8.21
N ASP A 203 7.20 21.61 -9.30
CA ASP A 203 6.74 21.95 -10.65
C ASP A 203 5.42 21.28 -11.04
N CYS A 204 4.69 20.71 -10.05
CA CYS A 204 3.47 19.94 -10.28
C CYS A 204 2.27 20.78 -10.76
N ILE A 205 2.25 22.08 -10.54
CA ILE A 205 1.17 22.99 -10.98
C ILE A 205 1.54 23.58 -12.34
N LYS A 206 0.58 23.50 -13.27
CA LYS A 206 0.69 24.08 -14.61
C LYS A 206 -0.52 24.96 -14.92
N PRO A 207 -0.36 26.05 -15.68
CA PRO A 207 -1.51 26.80 -16.19
C PRO A 207 -2.41 25.89 -17.05
N HIS A 208 -3.72 25.98 -16.88
CA HIS A 208 -4.66 25.29 -17.76
C HIS A 208 -4.86 26.09 -19.04
N LEU A 209 -5.05 25.40 -20.19
CA LEU A 209 -5.13 26.02 -21.51
C LEU A 209 -6.26 27.07 -21.65
N ILE A 210 -7.37 26.88 -20.92
CA ILE A 210 -8.54 27.76 -21.00
C ILE A 210 -8.54 28.74 -19.83
N SER A 211 -8.52 28.23 -18.59
CA SER A 211 -8.48 29.05 -17.37
C SER A 211 -8.11 28.21 -16.16
N GLY A 212 -7.48 28.85 -15.14
CA GLY A 212 -7.10 28.21 -13.90
C GLY A 212 -5.82 27.36 -14.01
N TYR A 213 -5.76 26.27 -13.25
CA TYR A 213 -4.57 25.45 -13.12
C TYR A 213 -4.89 23.97 -13.16
N THR A 214 -3.91 23.18 -13.60
CA THR A 214 -3.89 21.73 -13.48
C THR A 214 -2.76 21.28 -12.56
N ILE A 215 -2.95 20.14 -11.93
CA ILE A 215 -1.89 19.43 -11.21
C ILE A 215 -1.48 18.18 -11.98
N GLU A 216 -0.17 17.97 -12.06
CA GLU A 216 0.44 16.83 -12.74
C GLU A 216 1.39 16.11 -11.77
N TRP A 217 1.38 14.79 -11.79
CA TRP A 217 2.32 13.99 -11.00
C TRP A 217 2.47 12.58 -11.55
N THR A 218 3.61 11.96 -11.27
CA THR A 218 3.83 10.53 -11.57
C THR A 218 3.25 9.67 -10.46
N GLN A 219 2.35 8.74 -10.81
CA GLN A 219 1.86 7.75 -9.86
C GLN A 219 2.94 6.70 -9.58
N HIS A 220 3.44 6.65 -8.35
CA HIS A 220 4.49 5.70 -7.97
C HIS A 220 4.03 4.23 -8.02
N LYS A 221 2.74 3.97 -7.72
CA LYS A 221 2.17 2.64 -7.90
C LYS A 221 1.77 2.46 -9.37
N GLY A 222 2.65 1.84 -10.14
CA GLY A 222 2.44 1.58 -11.57
C GLY A 222 3.31 2.43 -12.50
N ARG A 223 4.11 3.35 -11.98
CA ARG A 223 5.08 4.18 -12.74
C ARG A 223 4.44 4.82 -13.98
N LYS A 224 3.30 5.48 -13.79
CA LYS A 224 2.56 6.15 -14.87
C LYS A 224 2.36 7.60 -14.53
N ASP A 225 2.61 8.46 -15.51
CA ASP A 225 2.25 9.86 -15.39
C ASP A 225 0.74 9.99 -15.34
N LYS A 226 0.29 10.84 -14.45
CA LYS A 226 -1.12 11.15 -14.30
C LYS A 226 -1.50 12.20 -15.35
N ALA A 227 -2.61 11.99 -16.02
CA ALA A 227 -3.18 13.02 -16.89
C ALA A 227 -3.41 14.31 -16.08
N PRO A 228 -3.15 15.48 -16.66
CA PRO A 228 -3.39 16.77 -16.03
C PRO A 228 -4.79 16.83 -15.43
N MET A 229 -4.88 17.21 -14.16
CA MET A 229 -6.17 17.29 -13.45
C MET A 229 -6.44 18.74 -13.05
N PRO A 230 -7.57 19.33 -13.43
CA PRO A 230 -7.96 20.66 -12.97
C PRO A 230 -8.08 20.70 -11.43
N VAL A 231 -7.55 21.76 -10.83
CA VAL A 231 -7.61 21.99 -9.39
C VAL A 231 -8.12 23.37 -9.05
N ARG A 232 -8.72 23.51 -7.86
CA ARG A 232 -9.21 24.79 -7.35
C ARG A 232 -8.06 25.63 -6.81
N SER A 233 -8.31 26.93 -6.69
CA SER A 233 -7.36 27.92 -6.16
C SER A 233 -6.81 27.57 -4.77
N GLU A 234 -7.62 26.95 -3.91
CA GLU A 234 -7.18 26.55 -2.57
C GLU A 234 -6.06 25.47 -2.63
N CYS A 235 -6.13 24.56 -3.61
CA CYS A 235 -5.10 23.55 -3.81
C CYS A 235 -3.80 24.20 -4.33
N VAL A 236 -3.92 25.15 -5.25
CA VAL A 236 -2.78 25.92 -5.78
C VAL A 236 -2.09 26.68 -4.66
N ALA A 237 -2.86 27.43 -3.86
CA ALA A 237 -2.33 28.18 -2.73
C ALA A 237 -1.66 27.29 -1.68
N ALA A 238 -2.21 26.08 -1.44
CA ALA A 238 -1.60 25.12 -0.52
C ALA A 238 -0.23 24.61 -1.04
N ILE A 239 -0.10 24.38 -2.35
CA ILE A 239 1.14 23.96 -2.98
C ILE A 239 2.17 25.11 -2.95
N GLU A 240 1.77 26.34 -3.28
CA GLU A 240 2.62 27.52 -3.22
C GLU A 240 3.18 27.75 -1.81
N LYS A 241 2.32 27.57 -0.78
CA LYS A 241 2.77 27.66 0.61
C LYS A 241 3.76 26.56 1.00
N LEU A 242 3.61 25.34 0.50
CA LEU A 242 4.60 24.29 0.73
C LEU A 242 5.91 24.59 0.00
N ILE A 243 5.87 25.15 -1.20
CA ILE A 243 7.07 25.61 -1.92
C ILE A 243 7.83 26.66 -1.11
N GLU A 244 7.12 27.63 -0.54
CA GLU A 244 7.67 28.66 0.32
C GLU A 244 8.33 28.08 1.58
N VAL A 245 7.57 27.26 2.35
CA VAL A 245 8.03 26.65 3.61
C VAL A 245 9.26 25.75 3.43
N THR A 246 9.38 25.09 2.29
CA THR A 246 10.49 24.16 2.02
C THR A 246 11.67 24.78 1.25
N ALA A 247 11.60 26.07 0.93
CA ALA A 247 12.60 26.73 0.07
C ALA A 247 14.04 26.58 0.59
N GLU A 248 14.26 26.84 1.87
CA GLU A 248 15.59 26.74 2.48
C GLU A 248 16.07 25.29 2.60
N LEU A 249 15.16 24.36 2.92
CA LEU A 249 15.48 22.94 3.10
C LEU A 249 15.95 22.27 1.80
N ARG A 250 15.53 22.78 0.65
CA ARG A 250 15.91 22.19 -0.66
C ARG A 250 17.41 22.25 -0.93
N SER A 251 18.11 23.27 -0.43
CA SER A 251 19.56 23.38 -0.58
C SER A 251 20.33 22.32 0.23
N GLU A 252 19.73 21.80 1.28
CA GLU A 252 20.31 20.80 2.18
C GLU A 252 19.82 19.36 1.89
N ALA A 253 18.80 19.22 1.04
CA ALA A 253 18.24 17.92 0.70
C ALA A 253 19.15 17.14 -0.26
N ASP A 254 19.05 15.81 -0.21
CA ASP A 254 19.66 14.93 -1.21
C ASP A 254 19.18 15.34 -2.62
N GLU A 255 20.06 15.20 -3.63
CA GLU A 255 19.77 15.55 -5.04
C GLU A 255 18.45 14.97 -5.56
N LYS A 256 18.11 13.74 -5.15
CA LYS A 256 16.85 13.06 -5.53
C LYS A 256 15.60 13.69 -4.91
N ASP A 257 15.73 14.39 -3.79
CA ASP A 257 14.61 14.88 -2.97
C ASP A 257 14.47 16.42 -3.02
N LYS A 258 15.45 17.15 -3.57
CA LYS A 258 15.49 18.63 -3.58
C LYS A 258 14.28 19.30 -4.24
N ASP A 259 13.66 18.63 -5.20
CA ASP A 259 12.46 19.16 -5.88
C ASP A 259 11.15 18.66 -5.27
N THR A 260 11.20 17.99 -4.12
CA THR A 260 10.01 17.42 -3.46
C THR A 260 9.41 18.43 -2.49
N LEU A 261 8.07 18.58 -2.49
CA LEU A 261 7.35 19.50 -1.60
C LEU A 261 7.33 19.07 -0.14
N MET A 262 7.33 17.74 0.11
CA MET A 262 7.11 17.18 1.44
C MET A 262 8.43 16.77 2.10
N ILE A 263 9.43 17.67 2.05
CA ILE A 263 10.70 17.52 2.76
C ILE A 263 10.67 18.31 4.07
N TRP A 264 11.30 17.76 5.09
CA TRP A 264 11.39 18.36 6.41
C TRP A 264 12.72 18.06 7.09
N ARG A 265 13.07 18.83 8.10
CA ARG A 265 14.18 18.49 8.98
C ARG A 265 13.72 17.48 10.01
N VAL A 266 14.33 16.30 10.03
CA VAL A 266 13.98 15.22 10.95
C VAL A 266 14.19 15.65 12.40
N PRO A 267 13.12 15.77 13.23
CA PRO A 267 13.25 16.37 14.56
C PRO A 267 13.86 15.40 15.58
N GLN A 268 13.66 14.08 15.40
CA GLN A 268 14.12 13.07 16.34
C GLN A 268 14.26 11.68 15.72
N GLY A 269 15.05 10.82 16.33
CA GLY A 269 15.24 9.44 15.91
C GLY A 269 16.40 9.29 14.92
N ARG A 270 16.34 8.24 14.10
CA ARG A 270 17.38 7.97 13.11
C ARG A 270 17.36 9.06 12.03
N GLY A 271 18.48 9.76 11.85
CA GLY A 271 18.62 10.86 10.88
C GLY A 271 18.23 12.23 11.45
N THR A 272 18.15 12.38 12.78
CA THR A 272 17.90 13.69 13.43
C THR A 272 18.78 14.77 12.84
N GLY A 273 18.17 15.91 12.47
CA GLY A 273 18.84 17.06 11.85
C GLY A 273 19.01 16.97 10.33
N SER A 274 18.92 15.80 9.71
CA SER A 274 18.96 15.68 8.25
C SER A 274 17.66 16.12 7.59
N VAL A 275 17.74 16.55 6.34
CA VAL A 275 16.57 16.84 5.51
C VAL A 275 16.19 15.58 4.73
N SER A 276 14.92 15.19 4.80
CA SER A 276 14.40 14.01 4.10
C SER A 276 12.93 14.13 3.78
N VAL A 277 12.43 13.30 2.89
CA VAL A 277 10.97 13.20 2.61
C VAL A 277 10.24 12.67 3.83
N ILE A 278 9.11 13.30 4.18
CA ILE A 278 8.25 12.87 5.28
C ILE A 278 7.77 11.44 5.02
N SER A 279 7.85 10.57 6.03
CA SER A 279 7.41 9.18 5.86
C SER A 279 5.87 9.06 5.86
N PRO A 280 5.29 8.06 5.12
CA PRO A 280 3.86 7.79 5.20
C PRO A 280 3.38 7.49 6.63
N GLN A 281 4.22 6.89 7.46
CA GLN A 281 3.91 6.60 8.86
C GLN A 281 3.81 7.89 9.68
N THR A 282 4.75 8.80 9.51
CA THR A 282 4.74 10.11 10.19
C THR A 282 3.48 10.88 9.82
N PHE A 283 3.21 11.03 8.53
CA PHE A 283 2.09 11.84 8.04
C PHE A 283 0.73 11.22 8.38
N SER A 284 0.47 9.98 7.93
CA SER A 284 -0.88 9.40 7.97
C SER A 284 -1.20 8.55 9.20
N GLN A 285 -0.22 8.23 10.04
CA GLN A 285 -0.49 7.51 11.30
C GLN A 285 -0.27 8.40 12.52
N ASN A 286 0.88 9.11 12.59
CA ASN A 286 1.17 9.92 13.75
C ASN A 286 0.41 11.25 13.70
N TRP A 287 0.63 12.06 12.66
CA TRP A 287 0.03 13.39 12.58
C TRP A 287 -1.49 13.38 12.45
N PHE A 288 -2.08 12.45 11.66
CA PHE A 288 -3.54 12.33 11.60
C PHE A 288 -4.13 11.97 12.96
N ARG A 289 -3.54 10.99 13.66
CA ARG A 289 -4.02 10.62 14.99
C ARG A 289 -3.94 11.78 15.98
N ASP A 290 -2.83 12.51 15.97
CA ASP A 290 -2.60 13.61 16.90
C ASP A 290 -3.50 14.80 16.55
N PHE A 291 -3.69 15.11 15.27
CA PHE A 291 -4.62 16.13 14.77
C PHE A 291 -6.08 15.84 15.18
N ILE A 292 -6.53 14.59 14.98
CA ILE A 292 -7.89 14.17 15.38
C ILE A 292 -8.10 14.32 16.89
N LYS A 293 -7.14 13.89 17.69
CA LYS A 293 -7.24 13.96 19.16
C LYS A 293 -7.16 15.40 19.67
N TYR A 294 -6.21 16.18 19.17
CA TYR A 294 -6.01 17.57 19.58
C TYR A 294 -7.25 18.44 19.30
N ASN A 295 -7.85 18.25 18.14
CA ASN A 295 -9.03 19.00 17.72
C ASN A 295 -10.36 18.33 18.14
N ASN A 296 -10.32 17.23 18.92
CA ASN A 296 -11.50 16.51 19.40
C ASN A 296 -12.49 16.13 18.28
N ILE A 297 -11.97 15.74 17.12
CA ILE A 297 -12.79 15.34 15.96
C ILE A 297 -13.39 13.97 16.22
N LYS A 298 -14.71 13.86 16.17
CA LYS A 298 -15.46 12.66 16.54
C LYS A 298 -16.39 12.18 15.43
N ASP A 299 -16.66 10.90 15.44
CA ASP A 299 -17.70 10.29 14.60
C ASP A 299 -19.11 10.42 15.24
N ALA A 300 -20.10 9.92 14.55
CA ALA A 300 -21.51 9.93 15.01
C ALA A 300 -21.74 9.17 16.33
N ASN A 301 -20.83 8.29 16.73
CA ASN A 301 -20.93 7.54 18.00
C ASN A 301 -20.23 8.27 19.15
N GLY A 302 -19.58 9.42 18.88
CA GLY A 302 -18.82 10.17 19.86
C GLY A 302 -17.38 9.65 20.08
N ASP A 303 -16.94 8.68 19.30
CA ASP A 303 -15.58 8.17 19.34
C ASP A 303 -14.64 9.06 18.49
N TYR A 304 -13.34 9.07 18.83
CA TYR A 304 -12.35 9.74 18.00
C TYR A 304 -12.32 9.14 16.60
N TYR A 305 -12.48 10.01 15.60
CA TYR A 305 -12.52 9.57 14.21
C TYR A 305 -11.19 8.91 13.78
N ASN A 306 -11.26 7.76 13.12
CA ASN A 306 -10.08 7.08 12.61
C ASN A 306 -9.77 7.53 11.19
N LEU A 307 -9.09 8.68 11.05
CA LEU A 307 -8.74 9.27 9.76
C LEU A 307 -7.62 8.49 9.08
N THR A 308 -7.81 8.20 7.80
CA THR A 308 -6.81 7.58 6.93
C THR A 308 -6.68 8.35 5.61
N SER A 309 -5.49 8.39 5.02
CA SER A 309 -5.28 9.08 3.74
C SER A 309 -6.11 8.52 2.58
N HIS A 310 -6.49 7.24 2.65
CA HIS A 310 -7.28 6.61 1.60
C HIS A 310 -8.75 7.04 1.61
N GLN A 311 -9.25 7.48 2.76
CA GLN A 311 -10.61 8.00 2.89
C GLN A 311 -10.82 9.28 2.07
N PHE A 312 -9.85 10.20 2.01
CA PHE A 312 -9.95 11.40 1.15
C PHE A 312 -10.23 11.06 -0.31
N ARG A 313 -9.55 10.03 -0.80
CA ARG A 313 -9.74 9.53 -2.17
C ARG A 313 -11.13 8.94 -2.38
N ARG A 314 -11.65 8.22 -1.38
CA ARG A 314 -13.01 7.67 -1.43
C ARG A 314 -14.05 8.77 -1.33
N THR A 315 -13.85 9.75 -0.45
CA THR A 315 -14.72 10.91 -0.31
C THR A 315 -14.82 11.68 -1.63
N LEU A 316 -13.69 12.01 -2.27
CA LEU A 316 -13.70 12.68 -3.57
C LEU A 316 -14.47 11.87 -4.62
N GLY A 317 -14.24 10.57 -4.71
CA GLY A 317 -14.93 9.72 -5.68
C GLY A 317 -16.42 9.59 -5.40
N THR A 318 -16.85 9.52 -4.13
CA THR A 318 -18.26 9.49 -3.73
C THR A 318 -18.93 10.84 -4.03
N ASP A 319 -18.27 11.96 -3.71
CA ASP A 319 -18.77 13.31 -4.02
C ASP A 319 -18.93 13.54 -5.55
N MET A 320 -17.98 13.09 -6.35
CA MET A 320 -18.10 13.16 -7.81
C MET A 320 -19.28 12.33 -8.32
N LEU A 321 -19.50 11.14 -7.75
CA LEU A 321 -20.60 10.28 -8.15
C LEU A 321 -21.96 10.87 -7.78
N SER A 322 -22.13 11.37 -6.56
CA SER A 322 -23.37 12.03 -6.08
C SER A 322 -23.73 13.24 -6.91
N LYS A 323 -22.74 13.93 -7.48
CA LYS A 323 -22.91 15.04 -8.43
C LYS A 323 -23.14 14.59 -9.89
N GLY A 324 -23.35 13.29 -10.13
CA GLY A 324 -23.66 12.75 -11.44
C GLY A 324 -22.46 12.64 -12.39
N THR A 325 -21.22 12.72 -11.88
CA THR A 325 -20.02 12.56 -12.71
C THR A 325 -19.95 11.15 -13.30
N ASN A 326 -19.64 11.06 -14.59
CA ASN A 326 -19.49 9.78 -15.29
C ASN A 326 -18.40 8.92 -14.62
N ILE A 327 -18.69 7.64 -14.41
CA ILE A 327 -17.80 6.70 -13.71
C ILE A 327 -16.41 6.56 -14.39
N ASN A 328 -16.35 6.73 -15.73
CA ASN A 328 -15.07 6.71 -16.45
C ASN A 328 -14.21 7.93 -16.11
N VAL A 329 -14.84 9.09 -15.91
CA VAL A 329 -14.14 10.32 -15.46
C VAL A 329 -13.63 10.12 -14.03
N ILE A 330 -14.47 9.57 -13.15
CA ILE A 330 -14.05 9.23 -11.78
C ILE A 330 -12.85 8.25 -11.79
N GLN A 331 -12.90 7.24 -12.64
CA GLN A 331 -11.79 6.29 -12.82
C GLN A 331 -10.50 7.00 -13.26
N GLN A 332 -10.59 7.91 -14.21
CA GLN A 332 -9.45 8.71 -14.68
C GLN A 332 -8.91 9.62 -13.57
N VAL A 333 -9.78 10.37 -12.89
CA VAL A 333 -9.42 11.26 -11.79
C VAL A 333 -8.75 10.48 -10.66
N LEU A 334 -9.26 9.31 -10.30
CA LEU A 334 -8.67 8.47 -9.28
C LEU A 334 -7.49 7.64 -9.79
N GLY A 335 -7.30 7.49 -11.11
CA GLY A 335 -6.22 6.69 -11.71
C GLY A 335 -6.33 5.21 -11.33
N HIS A 336 -7.52 4.64 -11.44
CA HIS A 336 -7.74 3.21 -11.31
C HIS A 336 -7.41 2.52 -12.64
N SER A 337 -6.47 1.58 -12.63
CA SER A 337 -6.10 0.80 -13.82
C SER A 337 -7.17 -0.19 -14.24
N ASP A 338 -8.03 -0.63 -13.30
CA ASP A 338 -9.09 -1.59 -13.51
C ASP A 338 -10.45 -0.91 -13.27
N PRO A 339 -11.33 -0.82 -14.30
CA PRO A 339 -12.68 -0.28 -14.17
C PRO A 339 -13.54 -1.00 -13.13
N SER A 340 -13.28 -2.29 -12.90
CA SER A 340 -14.03 -3.08 -11.90
C SER A 340 -13.85 -2.54 -10.48
N VAL A 341 -12.69 -1.97 -10.18
CA VAL A 341 -12.41 -1.33 -8.90
C VAL A 341 -13.35 -0.15 -8.69
N THR A 342 -13.49 0.73 -9.70
CA THR A 342 -14.40 1.88 -9.61
C THR A 342 -15.86 1.42 -9.54
N LYS A 343 -16.29 0.53 -10.42
CA LYS A 343 -17.66 -0.01 -10.43
C LYS A 343 -18.03 -0.66 -9.08
N ARG A 344 -17.14 -1.47 -8.52
CA ARG A 344 -17.39 -2.19 -7.27
C ARG A 344 -17.49 -1.27 -6.05
N PHE A 345 -16.72 -0.15 -6.02
CA PHE A 345 -16.81 0.82 -4.94
C PHE A 345 -18.07 1.68 -5.01
N TYR A 346 -18.62 1.90 -6.20
CA TYR A 346 -19.71 2.86 -6.41
C TYR A 346 -21.06 2.20 -6.73
N ALA A 347 -21.11 0.88 -7.03
CA ALA A 347 -22.37 0.15 -7.13
C ALA A 347 -23.16 0.22 -5.80
N ASP A 348 -22.47 0.06 -4.66
CA ASP A 348 -23.10 0.12 -3.34
C ASP A 348 -23.58 1.52 -2.90
N VAL A 349 -23.17 2.59 -3.59
CA VAL A 349 -23.64 3.97 -3.27
C VAL A 349 -25.01 4.21 -3.90
N LYS A 350 -25.25 3.72 -5.11
CA LYS A 350 -26.57 3.83 -5.78
C LYS A 350 -27.68 3.03 -5.12
N ASP A 351 -27.35 1.97 -4.39
CA ASP A 351 -28.33 1.14 -3.67
C ASP A 351 -28.76 1.74 -2.32
N LYS A 352 -28.25 2.92 -1.95
CA LYS A 352 -28.54 3.60 -0.67
C LYS A 352 -29.28 4.92 -0.82
N GLU A 353 -29.47 5.41 -2.05
CA GLU A 353 -30.37 6.50 -2.40
C GLU A 353 -31.74 5.93 -2.85
#